data_1af58854cc47a5305adf7bad1a8fce76
#
_entry.id   1af58854cc47a5305adf7bad1a8fce76
#
_cell.length_a   1.000
_cell.length_b   1.000
_cell.length_c   1.000
_cell.angle_alpha   90.00
_cell.angle_beta   90.00
_cell.angle_gamma   90.00
#
_symmetry.space_group_name_H-M   'P 1'
#
loop_
_entity.id
_entity.type
_entity.pdbx_description
1 polymer ?
#
loop_
_entity_poly.entity_id
_entity_poly.type
_entity_poly.pdbx_seq_one_letter_code
_entity_poly.pdbx_strand_id
1 'polypeptide(L)'
;CLVGSEMCIRDRPTVVLVDPLVVDLAPLAEILDSDRVCVLHAGGQDIEVLDLACGTIPSIVFDTQIAAGFLGVSSGSLASLLDKYLNVRLTKGDRLTDWLRRPLTDAQLTYAAGDVDNLLQLTDLLVGELEVLGRLEWAREESEIMRSKPRNRRAPEEAIARIKEARSLKARAGRIATAVAAWRERRAAQLDSPARQVLPDLAVVTIAQTAPTRRQQLMDLRGVDGRHLRNGADDEILAAVRVGSDAPDPPPTIRRPELPRELRPVVTLVTAWISQLARDHRLDPALLATRADVESLLSNHDECRLLEGWRADLVGEPIRQLVAGHAAVAFDSDGHLVLEARSRQPLLHQGP
;
A
#
# COMPACT_ATOMS: atom_id res chain seq x y z
N CYS A 1 -5.33 -13.09 -12.92
CA CYS A 1 -5.56 -14.54 -13.07
C CYS A 1 -6.34 -15.03 -11.87
N LEU A 2 -7.47 -15.68 -12.11
CA LEU A 2 -8.27 -16.28 -11.06
C LEU A 2 -8.24 -17.79 -11.20
N VAL A 3 -7.93 -18.47 -10.10
CA VAL A 3 -8.07 -19.92 -10.01
C VAL A 3 -9.48 -20.19 -9.53
N GLY A 4 -10.34 -20.65 -10.43
CA GLY A 4 -11.69 -21.10 -10.11
C GLY A 4 -11.70 -22.61 -9.98
N SER A 5 -11.90 -23.16 -8.80
CA SER A 5 -12.22 -24.58 -8.65
C SER A 5 -13.66 -24.75 -8.21
N GLU A 6 -14.53 -25.10 -9.12
CA GLU A 6 -15.85 -25.60 -8.75
C GLU A 6 -15.86 -27.06 -8.32
N MET A 7 -14.81 -27.77 -8.50
CA MET A 7 -14.65 -29.12 -7.97
C MET A 7 -13.18 -29.46 -7.85
N CYS A 8 -12.58 -29.22 -6.69
CA CYS A 8 -11.46 -30.03 -6.26
C CYS A 8 -11.95 -31.46 -5.98
N ILE A 9 -12.33 -32.17 -7.01
CA ILE A 9 -12.32 -33.62 -7.00
C ILE A 9 -11.04 -34.00 -7.72
N ARG A 10 -9.95 -34.00 -6.94
CA ARG A 10 -8.68 -34.70 -7.21
C ARG A 10 -7.94 -34.31 -8.49
N ASP A 11 -6.76 -33.85 -8.30
CA ASP A 11 -5.51 -34.01 -9.01
C ASP A 11 -4.84 -32.79 -9.64
N ARG A 12 -5.49 -31.69 -9.99
CA ARG A 12 -4.83 -30.40 -10.27
C ARG A 12 -5.84 -29.27 -10.36
N PRO A 13 -5.57 -28.10 -9.78
CA PRO A 13 -6.40 -26.92 -10.02
C PRO A 13 -6.36 -26.57 -11.51
N THR A 14 -7.48 -26.24 -12.09
CA THR A 14 -7.56 -25.77 -13.46
C THR A 14 -7.23 -24.28 -13.50
N VAL A 15 -6.23 -23.88 -14.28
CA VAL A 15 -5.92 -22.46 -14.52
C VAL A 15 -6.82 -21.95 -15.65
N VAL A 16 -7.57 -20.88 -15.35
CA VAL A 16 -8.41 -20.18 -16.33
C VAL A 16 -7.87 -18.78 -16.52
N LEU A 17 -7.60 -18.40 -17.76
CA LEU A 17 -7.21 -17.04 -18.13
C LEU A 17 -8.43 -16.30 -18.65
N VAL A 18 -8.88 -15.31 -17.89
CA VAL A 18 -10.04 -14.48 -18.23
C VAL A 18 -9.55 -13.21 -18.93
N ASP A 19 -9.98 -12.99 -20.17
CA ASP A 19 -9.70 -11.77 -20.92
C ASP A 19 -10.84 -10.75 -20.75
N PRO A 20 -10.66 -9.72 -19.90
CA PRO A 20 -11.72 -8.75 -19.59
C PRO A 20 -12.10 -7.85 -20.79
N LEU A 21 -11.35 -7.90 -21.89
CA LEU A 21 -11.65 -7.11 -23.09
C LEU A 21 -12.66 -7.80 -24.01
N VAL A 22 -12.90 -9.11 -23.82
CA VAL A 22 -13.72 -9.89 -24.74
C VAL A 22 -14.83 -10.71 -24.07
N VAL A 23 -14.80 -10.85 -22.75
CA VAL A 23 -15.82 -11.62 -22.01
C VAL A 23 -16.54 -10.77 -20.97
N ASP A 24 -17.79 -11.16 -20.68
CA ASP A 24 -18.53 -10.60 -19.56
C ASP A 24 -17.95 -11.11 -18.23
N LEU A 25 -17.75 -10.20 -17.28
CA LEU A 25 -17.20 -10.48 -15.96
C LEU A 25 -18.28 -10.75 -14.90
N ALA A 26 -19.58 -10.70 -15.25
CA ALA A 26 -20.64 -10.96 -14.29
C ALA A 26 -20.54 -12.34 -13.60
N PRO A 27 -20.20 -13.45 -14.29
CA PRO A 27 -20.00 -14.74 -13.63
C PRO A 27 -18.83 -14.74 -12.64
N LEU A 28 -17.80 -13.92 -12.92
CA LEU A 28 -16.67 -13.74 -12.02
C LEU A 28 -17.10 -12.97 -10.76
N ALA A 29 -17.91 -11.93 -10.92
CA ALA A 29 -18.45 -11.16 -9.81
C ALA A 29 -19.24 -12.05 -8.83
N GLU A 30 -20.04 -12.99 -9.33
CA GLU A 30 -20.78 -13.96 -8.51
C GLU A 30 -19.84 -14.87 -7.69
N ILE A 31 -18.73 -15.30 -8.30
CA ILE A 31 -17.71 -16.12 -7.60
C ILE A 31 -17.03 -15.30 -6.50
N LEU A 32 -16.69 -14.05 -6.77
CA LEU A 32 -16.03 -13.16 -5.81
C LEU A 32 -16.93 -12.84 -4.60
N ASP A 33 -18.24 -12.71 -4.83
CA ASP A 33 -19.22 -12.43 -3.77
C ASP A 33 -19.66 -13.67 -2.98
N SER A 34 -19.08 -14.82 -3.27
CA SER A 34 -19.35 -16.08 -2.56
C SER A 34 -18.56 -16.18 -1.24
N ASP A 35 -18.82 -17.23 -0.47
CA ASP A 35 -18.12 -17.59 0.76
C ASP A 35 -16.77 -18.28 0.53
N ARG A 36 -16.29 -18.32 -0.72
CA ARG A 36 -15.03 -18.93 -1.12
C ARG A 36 -13.85 -18.04 -0.73
N VAL A 37 -12.76 -18.67 -0.30
CA VAL A 37 -11.51 -17.96 -0.03
C VAL A 37 -10.82 -17.64 -1.35
N CYS A 38 -10.63 -16.36 -1.63
CA CYS A 38 -9.80 -15.89 -2.74
C CYS A 38 -8.34 -15.79 -2.26
N VAL A 39 -7.48 -16.62 -2.84
CA VAL A 39 -6.04 -16.60 -2.54
C VAL A 39 -5.35 -15.63 -3.48
N LEU A 40 -4.59 -14.69 -2.90
CA LEU A 40 -3.82 -13.69 -3.62
C LEU A 40 -2.34 -13.69 -3.19
N HIS A 41 -1.50 -13.03 -3.97
CA HIS A 41 -0.12 -12.73 -3.58
C HIS A 41 0.15 -11.24 -3.77
N ALA A 42 0.36 -10.50 -2.68
CA ALA A 42 0.49 -9.04 -2.69
C ALA A 42 -0.74 -8.35 -3.32
N GLY A 43 -1.94 -8.88 -3.05
CA GLY A 43 -3.18 -8.66 -3.78
C GLY A 43 -3.85 -7.30 -3.57
N GLY A 44 -3.22 -6.35 -2.87
CA GLY A 44 -3.84 -5.05 -2.63
C GLY A 44 -4.24 -4.29 -3.90
N GLN A 45 -3.44 -4.37 -4.97
CA GLN A 45 -3.77 -3.77 -6.27
C GLN A 45 -4.77 -4.62 -7.06
N ASP A 46 -4.69 -5.94 -6.95
CA ASP A 46 -5.62 -6.84 -7.63
C ASP A 46 -7.06 -6.62 -7.14
N ILE A 47 -7.25 -6.40 -5.84
CA ILE A 47 -8.55 -6.07 -5.26
C ILE A 47 -9.09 -4.74 -5.82
N GLU A 48 -8.24 -3.72 -6.03
CA GLU A 48 -8.65 -2.46 -6.66
C GLU A 48 -9.09 -2.67 -8.12
N VAL A 49 -8.37 -3.53 -8.86
CA VAL A 49 -8.72 -3.87 -10.26
C VAL A 49 -10.01 -4.67 -10.32
N LEU A 50 -10.22 -5.64 -9.43
CA LEU A 50 -11.45 -6.43 -9.35
C LEU A 50 -12.66 -5.56 -9.02
N ASP A 51 -12.54 -4.63 -8.06
CA ASP A 51 -13.58 -3.65 -7.74
C ASP A 51 -13.97 -2.80 -8.97
N LEU A 52 -12.97 -2.37 -9.74
CA LEU A 52 -13.21 -1.59 -10.96
C LEU A 52 -13.84 -2.40 -12.09
N ALA A 53 -13.40 -3.64 -12.28
CA ALA A 53 -13.79 -4.46 -13.42
C ALA A 53 -15.09 -5.24 -13.18
N CYS A 54 -15.30 -5.72 -11.95
CA CYS A 54 -16.43 -6.58 -11.58
C CYS A 54 -17.50 -5.85 -10.75
N GLY A 55 -17.20 -4.64 -10.23
CA GLY A 55 -18.09 -3.91 -9.31
C GLY A 55 -18.21 -4.55 -7.92
N THR A 56 -17.39 -5.55 -7.63
CA THR A 56 -17.34 -6.25 -6.34
C THR A 56 -15.90 -6.72 -6.04
N ILE A 57 -15.66 -7.12 -4.79
CA ILE A 57 -14.39 -7.65 -4.33
C ILE A 57 -14.60 -9.01 -3.66
N PRO A 58 -13.56 -9.84 -3.55
CA PRO A 58 -13.67 -11.11 -2.84
C PRO A 58 -14.20 -10.92 -1.41
N SER A 59 -15.20 -11.73 -1.03
CA SER A 59 -15.76 -11.71 0.32
C SER A 59 -14.75 -12.15 1.38
N ILE A 60 -13.89 -13.10 1.06
CA ILE A 60 -12.83 -13.62 1.93
C ILE A 60 -11.52 -13.66 1.16
N VAL A 61 -10.46 -13.11 1.73
CA VAL A 61 -9.12 -13.08 1.11
C VAL A 61 -8.08 -13.72 2.03
N PHE A 62 -7.18 -14.49 1.42
CA PHE A 62 -5.93 -14.94 2.05
C PHE A 62 -4.75 -14.51 1.18
N ASP A 63 -3.86 -13.67 1.72
CA ASP A 63 -2.71 -13.16 0.98
C ASP A 63 -1.43 -13.91 1.37
N THR A 64 -0.84 -14.60 0.41
CA THR A 64 0.36 -15.43 0.63
C THR A 64 1.62 -14.62 0.95
N GLN A 65 1.71 -13.35 0.54
CA GLN A 65 2.82 -12.48 0.94
C GLN A 65 2.69 -12.07 2.40
N ILE A 66 1.48 -11.74 2.86
CA ILE A 66 1.19 -11.46 4.27
C ILE A 66 1.48 -12.71 5.11
N ALA A 67 0.98 -13.87 4.70
CA ALA A 67 1.20 -15.15 5.36
C ALA A 67 2.69 -15.46 5.52
N ALA A 68 3.48 -15.29 4.45
CA ALA A 68 4.93 -15.49 4.47
C ALA A 68 5.65 -14.49 5.41
N GLY A 69 5.12 -13.28 5.57
CA GLY A 69 5.62 -12.30 6.53
C GLY A 69 5.52 -12.78 7.98
N PHE A 70 4.49 -13.54 8.32
CA PHE A 70 4.35 -14.19 9.64
C PHE A 70 5.26 -15.41 9.83
N LEU A 71 5.94 -15.83 8.78
CA LEU A 71 6.99 -16.86 8.78
C LEU A 71 8.41 -16.28 8.64
N GLY A 72 8.54 -14.95 8.75
CA GLY A 72 9.81 -14.24 8.72
C GLY A 72 10.33 -13.91 7.31
N VAL A 73 9.50 -14.04 6.28
CA VAL A 73 9.88 -13.66 4.91
C VAL A 73 9.40 -12.24 4.62
N SER A 74 10.28 -11.27 4.76
CA SER A 74 9.94 -9.86 4.51
C SER A 74 9.74 -9.61 3.03
N SER A 75 8.55 -9.12 2.66
CA SER A 75 8.19 -8.74 1.29
C SER A 75 8.59 -9.78 0.23
N GLY A 76 8.39 -11.05 0.54
CA GLY A 76 8.70 -12.16 -0.36
C GLY A 76 7.99 -12.01 -1.71
N SER A 77 8.70 -12.08 -2.83
CA SER A 77 8.06 -12.18 -4.14
C SER A 77 7.51 -13.61 -4.34
N LEU A 78 6.47 -13.75 -5.15
CA LEU A 78 5.92 -15.07 -5.49
C LEU A 78 7.02 -16.02 -5.96
N ALA A 79 7.89 -15.56 -6.85
CA ALA A 79 9.01 -16.36 -7.37
C ALA A 79 9.94 -16.86 -6.24
N SER A 80 10.25 -16.01 -5.26
CA SER A 80 11.12 -16.41 -4.13
C SER A 80 10.44 -17.41 -3.20
N LEU A 81 9.13 -17.28 -3.00
CA LEU A 81 8.37 -18.23 -2.20
C LEU A 81 8.21 -19.57 -2.90
N LEU A 82 7.93 -19.59 -4.19
CA LEU A 82 7.82 -20.81 -4.97
C LEU A 82 9.17 -21.56 -5.04
N ASP A 83 10.29 -20.86 -5.22
CA ASP A 83 11.62 -21.46 -5.18
C ASP A 83 11.91 -22.07 -3.78
N LYS A 84 11.60 -21.30 -2.71
CA LYS A 84 11.86 -21.73 -1.33
C LYS A 84 11.01 -22.93 -0.88
N TYR A 85 9.70 -22.89 -1.16
CA TYR A 85 8.75 -23.86 -0.61
C TYR A 85 8.47 -25.06 -1.53
N LEU A 86 8.53 -24.83 -2.84
CA LEU A 86 8.15 -25.80 -3.85
C LEU A 86 9.29 -26.19 -4.80
N ASN A 87 10.45 -25.55 -4.68
CA ASN A 87 11.57 -25.67 -5.62
C ASN A 87 11.15 -25.42 -7.09
N VAL A 88 10.16 -24.52 -7.28
CA VAL A 88 9.64 -24.12 -8.58
C VAL A 88 10.24 -22.76 -8.96
N ARG A 89 10.85 -22.69 -10.13
CA ARG A 89 11.41 -21.46 -10.67
C ARG A 89 10.53 -20.89 -11.76
N LEU A 90 9.97 -19.70 -11.49
CA LEU A 90 9.24 -18.97 -12.50
C LEU A 90 10.19 -18.48 -13.60
N THR A 91 9.79 -18.64 -14.85
CA THR A 91 10.50 -18.05 -15.96
C THR A 91 10.44 -16.53 -15.85
N LYS A 92 11.57 -15.84 -16.07
CA LYS A 92 11.58 -14.37 -16.18
C LYS A 92 10.80 -14.02 -17.45
N GLY A 93 9.55 -13.64 -17.26
CA GLY A 93 8.61 -13.51 -18.35
C GLY A 93 8.36 -12.07 -18.79
N ASP A 94 7.41 -11.92 -19.67
CA ASP A 94 7.00 -10.75 -20.43
C ASP A 94 6.29 -9.64 -19.61
N ARG A 95 6.73 -9.40 -18.38
CA ARG A 95 6.13 -8.43 -17.47
C ARG A 95 5.94 -7.03 -18.08
N LEU A 96 6.83 -6.62 -18.98
CA LEU A 96 6.87 -5.28 -19.57
C LEU A 96 6.34 -5.24 -21.02
N THR A 97 5.68 -6.30 -21.48
CA THR A 97 5.08 -6.34 -22.81
C THR A 97 3.76 -5.60 -22.87
N ASP A 98 3.27 -5.32 -24.06
CA ASP A 98 1.97 -4.70 -24.29
C ASP A 98 0.85 -5.73 -24.09
N TRP A 99 0.23 -5.69 -22.91
CA TRP A 99 -0.88 -6.56 -22.53
C TRP A 99 -2.24 -6.18 -23.14
N LEU A 100 -2.30 -5.06 -23.87
CA LEU A 100 -3.52 -4.67 -24.60
C LEU A 100 -3.56 -5.26 -26.00
N ARG A 101 -2.41 -5.69 -26.53
CA ARG A 101 -2.34 -6.30 -27.84
C ARG A 101 -3.03 -7.66 -27.87
N ARG A 102 -3.79 -7.92 -28.94
CA ARG A 102 -4.45 -9.21 -29.18
C ARG A 102 -4.07 -9.79 -30.54
N PRO A 103 -3.97 -11.13 -30.65
CA PRO A 103 -4.05 -12.12 -29.56
C PRO A 103 -2.85 -12.02 -28.62
N LEU A 104 -3.00 -12.49 -27.36
CA LEU A 104 -1.89 -12.66 -26.44
C LEU A 104 -0.93 -13.74 -26.98
N THR A 105 0.36 -13.55 -26.77
CA THR A 105 1.37 -14.53 -27.16
C THR A 105 1.40 -15.71 -26.18
N ASP A 106 1.91 -16.87 -26.62
CA ASP A 106 2.08 -18.05 -25.76
C ASP A 106 2.96 -17.74 -24.52
N ALA A 107 3.95 -16.86 -24.68
CA ALA A 107 4.79 -16.41 -23.58
C ALA A 107 3.99 -15.59 -22.54
N GLN A 108 3.09 -14.70 -22.99
CA GLN A 108 2.19 -13.95 -22.10
C GLN A 108 1.21 -14.88 -21.40
N LEU A 109 0.60 -15.83 -22.12
CA LEU A 109 -0.31 -16.82 -21.54
C LEU A 109 0.41 -17.67 -20.48
N THR A 110 1.61 -18.16 -20.78
CA THR A 110 2.43 -18.95 -19.85
C THR A 110 2.81 -18.13 -18.63
N TYR A 111 3.17 -16.85 -18.80
CA TYR A 111 3.47 -15.95 -17.70
C TYR A 111 2.27 -15.75 -16.79
N ALA A 112 1.11 -15.41 -17.36
CA ALA A 112 -0.12 -15.19 -16.60
C ALA A 112 -0.58 -16.44 -15.85
N ALA A 113 -0.46 -17.62 -16.47
CA ALA A 113 -0.78 -18.89 -15.81
C ALA A 113 0.20 -19.18 -14.64
N GLY A 114 1.49 -18.90 -14.84
CA GLY A 114 2.53 -19.11 -13.84
C GLY A 114 2.33 -18.33 -12.53
N ASP A 115 1.65 -17.19 -12.59
CA ASP A 115 1.35 -16.37 -11.40
C ASP A 115 0.34 -17.06 -10.45
N VAL A 116 -0.38 -18.09 -10.90
CA VAL A 116 -1.42 -18.77 -10.09
C VAL A 116 -1.27 -20.30 -10.02
N ASP A 117 -0.55 -20.93 -10.94
CA ASP A 117 -0.50 -22.39 -11.12
C ASP A 117 -0.10 -23.14 -9.82
N ASN A 118 0.80 -22.55 -9.04
CA ASN A 118 1.29 -23.14 -7.78
C ASN A 118 0.79 -22.40 -6.53
N LEU A 119 -0.11 -21.43 -6.67
CA LEU A 119 -0.48 -20.54 -5.57
C LEU A 119 -1.25 -21.27 -4.47
N LEU A 120 -2.15 -22.18 -4.82
CA LEU A 120 -2.89 -22.99 -3.83
C LEU A 120 -1.98 -23.93 -3.07
N GLN A 121 -1.06 -24.63 -3.77
CA GLN A 121 -0.10 -25.52 -3.11
C GLN A 121 0.83 -24.76 -2.17
N LEU A 122 1.28 -23.56 -2.56
CA LEU A 122 2.03 -22.66 -1.68
C LEU A 122 1.21 -22.28 -0.45
N THR A 123 -0.08 -21.98 -0.65
CA THR A 123 -0.98 -21.62 0.45
C THR A 123 -1.11 -22.74 1.47
N ASP A 124 -1.30 -23.97 1.04
CA ASP A 124 -1.41 -25.13 1.94
C ASP A 124 -0.17 -25.28 2.82
N LEU A 125 1.03 -25.10 2.25
CA LEU A 125 2.28 -25.15 3.00
C LEU A 125 2.40 -24.00 4.01
N LEU A 126 2.08 -22.77 3.60
CA LEU A 126 2.12 -21.61 4.49
C LEU A 126 1.11 -21.73 5.63
N VAL A 127 -0.12 -22.19 5.33
CA VAL A 127 -1.16 -22.44 6.35
C VAL A 127 -0.68 -23.46 7.35
N GLY A 128 -0.13 -24.60 6.91
CA GLY A 128 0.39 -25.62 7.81
C GLY A 128 1.48 -25.11 8.76
N GLU A 129 2.43 -24.30 8.25
CA GLU A 129 3.46 -23.71 9.11
C GLU A 129 2.88 -22.66 10.08
N LEU A 130 1.90 -21.88 9.64
CA LEU A 130 1.22 -20.87 10.47
C LEU A 130 0.38 -21.52 11.58
N GLU A 131 -0.28 -22.65 11.31
CA GLU A 131 -1.02 -23.42 12.31
C GLU A 131 -0.09 -23.92 13.41
N VAL A 132 1.05 -24.51 13.03
CA VAL A 132 2.07 -25.00 13.99
C VAL A 132 2.57 -23.86 14.90
N LEU A 133 2.68 -22.64 14.38
CA LEU A 133 3.14 -21.48 15.13
C LEU A 133 2.00 -20.72 15.86
N GLY A 134 0.73 -21.12 15.68
CA GLY A 134 -0.43 -20.43 16.24
C GLY A 134 -0.66 -19.03 15.65
N ARG A 135 -0.24 -18.80 14.38
CA ARG A 135 -0.28 -17.48 13.73
C ARG A 135 -1.25 -17.39 12.55
N LEU A 136 -2.00 -18.45 12.27
CA LEU A 136 -2.90 -18.47 11.13
C LEU A 136 -3.97 -17.38 11.22
N GLU A 137 -4.55 -17.19 12.41
CA GLU A 137 -5.56 -16.13 12.61
C GLU A 137 -4.98 -14.72 12.43
N TRP A 138 -3.73 -14.48 12.81
CA TRP A 138 -3.07 -13.21 12.54
C TRP A 138 -2.94 -12.95 11.02
N ALA A 139 -2.60 -13.99 10.25
CA ALA A 139 -2.50 -13.85 8.79
C ALA A 139 -3.87 -13.61 8.13
N ARG A 140 -4.93 -14.23 8.65
CA ARG A 140 -6.31 -13.99 8.21
C ARG A 140 -6.77 -12.59 8.53
N GLU A 141 -6.54 -12.12 9.76
CA GLU A 141 -6.86 -10.75 10.20
C GLU A 141 -6.16 -9.70 9.32
N GLU A 142 -4.86 -9.88 9.05
CA GLU A 142 -4.12 -8.95 8.19
C GLU A 142 -4.59 -8.98 6.73
N SER A 143 -4.95 -10.13 6.22
CA SER A 143 -5.54 -10.26 4.89
C SER A 143 -6.90 -9.55 4.81
N GLU A 144 -7.71 -9.65 5.87
CA GLU A 144 -8.97 -8.92 5.98
C GLU A 144 -8.78 -7.41 6.10
N ILE A 145 -7.81 -6.96 6.90
CA ILE A 145 -7.43 -5.55 6.99
C ILE A 145 -7.00 -5.03 5.60
N MET A 146 -6.22 -5.81 4.84
CA MET A 146 -5.86 -5.45 3.46
C MET A 146 -7.09 -5.39 2.57
N ARG A 147 -8.00 -6.39 2.64
CA ARG A 147 -9.23 -6.47 1.87
C ARG A 147 -10.17 -5.29 2.14
N SER A 148 -10.34 -4.93 3.40
CA SER A 148 -11.30 -3.90 3.86
C SER A 148 -10.78 -2.47 3.74
N LYS A 149 -9.52 -2.25 3.33
CA LYS A 149 -9.00 -0.89 3.12
C LYS A 149 -9.92 -0.08 2.23
N PRO A 150 -10.29 1.14 2.63
CA PRO A 150 -11.10 2.01 1.81
C PRO A 150 -10.48 2.19 0.41
N ARG A 151 -11.20 1.78 -0.62
CA ARG A 151 -10.84 1.95 -2.03
C ARG A 151 -11.54 3.16 -2.65
N ASN A 152 -12.02 4.07 -1.81
CA ASN A 152 -12.62 5.28 -2.30
C ASN A 152 -11.68 5.88 -3.34
N ARG A 153 -12.14 5.95 -4.59
CA ARG A 153 -11.54 6.84 -5.56
C ARG A 153 -11.48 8.17 -4.86
N ARG A 154 -10.30 8.53 -4.40
CA ARG A 154 -10.12 9.84 -3.76
C ARG A 154 -10.70 10.85 -4.70
N ALA A 155 -11.49 11.78 -4.16
CA ALA A 155 -12.02 12.84 -4.98
C ALA A 155 -10.87 13.45 -5.80
N PRO A 156 -11.08 13.82 -7.07
CA PRO A 156 -10.03 14.42 -7.89
C PRO A 156 -9.30 15.56 -7.17
N GLU A 157 -9.99 16.26 -6.28
CA GLU A 157 -9.48 17.35 -5.45
C GLU A 157 -8.41 16.89 -4.43
N GLU A 158 -8.41 15.63 -4.06
CA GLU A 158 -7.40 15.03 -3.16
C GLU A 158 -6.13 14.57 -3.89
N ALA A 159 -6.13 14.60 -5.22
CA ALA A 159 -5.00 14.12 -6.04
C ALA A 159 -3.68 14.83 -5.74
N ILE A 160 -3.76 16.11 -5.31
CA ILE A 160 -2.60 16.91 -4.90
C ILE A 160 -1.75 16.24 -3.83
N ALA A 161 -2.36 15.46 -2.93
CA ALA A 161 -1.66 14.78 -1.83
C ALA A 161 -0.61 13.76 -2.31
N ARG A 162 -0.74 13.25 -3.56
CA ARG A 162 0.19 12.31 -4.18
C ARG A 162 1.41 13.01 -4.81
N ILE A 163 1.35 14.33 -5.02
CA ILE A 163 2.42 15.11 -5.63
C ILE A 163 3.34 15.63 -4.52
N LYS A 164 4.49 14.97 -4.34
CA LYS A 164 5.41 15.29 -3.24
C LYS A 164 5.86 16.74 -3.26
N GLU A 165 6.19 17.26 -4.43
CA GLU A 165 6.68 18.62 -4.66
C GLU A 165 5.62 19.68 -4.38
N ALA A 166 4.34 19.33 -4.48
CA ALA A 166 3.23 20.23 -4.18
C ALA A 166 2.99 20.44 -2.68
N ARG A 167 3.54 19.59 -1.82
CA ARG A 167 3.36 19.70 -0.34
C ARG A 167 3.89 21.00 0.25
N SER A 168 4.88 21.62 -0.40
CA SER A 168 5.46 22.90 0.02
C SER A 168 4.70 24.12 -0.51
N LEU A 169 3.79 23.93 -1.46
CA LEU A 169 3.00 25.01 -2.02
C LEU A 169 1.97 25.50 -1.00
N LYS A 170 1.89 26.83 -0.86
CA LYS A 170 0.99 27.49 0.10
C LYS A 170 0.11 28.51 -0.61
N ALA A 171 -0.94 28.94 0.07
CA ALA A 171 -1.85 29.98 -0.38
C ALA A 171 -2.33 29.74 -1.83
N ARG A 172 -2.28 30.76 -2.66
CA ARG A 172 -2.75 30.72 -4.06
C ARG A 172 -2.14 29.58 -4.88
N ALA A 173 -0.82 29.34 -4.77
CA ALA A 173 -0.16 28.28 -5.52
C ALA A 173 -0.68 26.88 -5.12
N GLY A 174 -0.95 26.67 -3.83
CA GLY A 174 -1.55 25.42 -3.35
C GLY A 174 -2.95 25.19 -3.93
N ARG A 175 -3.80 26.22 -3.95
CA ARG A 175 -5.15 26.14 -4.53
C ARG A 175 -5.13 25.86 -6.03
N ILE A 176 -4.24 26.53 -6.78
CA ILE A 176 -4.05 26.28 -8.21
C ILE A 176 -3.58 24.84 -8.44
N ALA A 177 -2.60 24.38 -7.67
CA ALA A 177 -2.11 23.00 -7.79
C ALA A 177 -3.22 21.97 -7.53
N THR A 178 -4.09 22.22 -6.54
CA THR A 178 -5.27 21.38 -6.27
C THR A 178 -6.22 21.32 -7.45
N ALA A 179 -6.57 22.48 -8.03
CA ALA A 179 -7.48 22.55 -9.17
C ALA A 179 -6.90 21.89 -10.43
N VAL A 180 -5.61 22.11 -10.72
CA VAL A 180 -4.91 21.49 -11.87
C VAL A 180 -4.74 20.00 -11.67
N ALA A 181 -4.41 19.53 -10.47
CA ALA A 181 -4.33 18.10 -10.16
C ALA A 181 -5.71 17.43 -10.31
N ALA A 182 -6.77 18.05 -9.83
CA ALA A 182 -8.13 17.55 -9.98
C ALA A 182 -8.57 17.48 -11.45
N TRP A 183 -8.25 18.48 -12.25
CA TRP A 183 -8.45 18.46 -13.70
C TRP A 183 -7.72 17.27 -14.33
N ARG A 184 -6.44 17.09 -13.99
CA ARG A 184 -5.60 16.00 -14.49
C ARG A 184 -6.20 14.61 -14.21
N GLU A 185 -6.70 14.37 -13.01
CA GLU A 185 -7.35 13.10 -12.67
C GLU A 185 -8.64 12.87 -13.47
N ARG A 186 -9.48 13.90 -13.61
CA ARG A 186 -10.68 13.81 -14.44
C ARG A 186 -10.35 13.51 -15.89
N ARG A 187 -9.36 14.21 -16.44
CA ARG A 187 -8.91 14.01 -17.82
C ARG A 187 -8.28 12.63 -18.03
N ALA A 188 -7.51 12.16 -17.06
CA ALA A 188 -6.92 10.82 -17.07
C ALA A 188 -7.99 9.71 -17.10
N ALA A 189 -9.06 9.87 -16.30
CA ALA A 189 -10.21 8.95 -16.32
C ALA A 189 -10.96 8.96 -17.67
N GLN A 190 -11.13 10.14 -18.29
CA GLN A 190 -11.78 10.25 -19.61
C GLN A 190 -10.95 9.61 -20.74
N LEU A 191 -9.63 9.68 -20.64
CA LEU A 191 -8.71 9.15 -21.65
C LEU A 191 -8.28 7.70 -21.37
N ASP A 192 -8.75 7.12 -20.27
CA ASP A 192 -8.28 5.82 -19.75
C ASP A 192 -6.74 5.74 -19.75
N SER A 193 -6.11 6.75 -19.18
CA SER A 193 -4.66 6.92 -19.26
C SER A 193 -4.09 7.34 -17.90
N PRO A 194 -2.87 6.90 -17.55
CA PRO A 194 -2.22 7.33 -16.30
C PRO A 194 -2.14 8.85 -16.18
N ALA A 195 -2.50 9.40 -15.03
CA ALA A 195 -2.53 10.85 -14.81
C ALA A 195 -1.20 11.57 -15.14
N ARG A 196 -0.05 10.90 -14.88
CA ARG A 196 1.28 11.43 -15.23
C ARG A 196 1.56 11.50 -16.73
N GLN A 197 0.86 10.71 -17.54
CA GLN A 197 0.96 10.80 -19.00
C GLN A 197 0.12 11.97 -19.54
N VAL A 198 -0.99 12.29 -18.87
CA VAL A 198 -1.80 13.47 -19.18
C VAL A 198 -1.03 14.75 -18.85
N LEU A 199 -0.46 14.84 -17.66
CA LEU A 199 0.34 15.98 -17.22
C LEU A 199 1.32 15.54 -16.11
N PRO A 200 2.66 15.69 -16.28
CA PRO A 200 3.64 15.31 -15.26
C PRO A 200 3.50 16.09 -13.96
N ASP A 201 3.90 15.52 -12.83
CA ASP A 201 3.85 16.16 -11.51
C ASP A 201 4.59 17.50 -11.49
N LEU A 202 5.77 17.56 -12.16
CA LEU A 202 6.55 18.79 -12.31
C LEU A 202 5.74 19.90 -13.01
N ALA A 203 4.98 19.56 -14.06
CA ALA A 203 4.15 20.53 -14.78
C ALA A 203 3.04 21.09 -13.88
N VAL A 204 2.38 20.24 -13.07
CA VAL A 204 1.38 20.71 -12.10
C VAL A 204 1.97 21.77 -11.16
N VAL A 205 3.17 21.50 -10.64
CA VAL A 205 3.86 22.40 -9.70
C VAL A 205 4.26 23.72 -10.38
N THR A 206 4.87 23.66 -11.57
CA THR A 206 5.31 24.85 -12.30
C THR A 206 4.13 25.72 -12.77
N ILE A 207 3.03 25.12 -13.22
CA ILE A 207 1.78 25.83 -13.53
C ILE A 207 1.25 26.54 -12.29
N ALA A 208 1.21 25.86 -11.15
CA ALA A 208 0.71 26.42 -9.91
C ALA A 208 1.53 27.62 -9.40
N GLN A 209 2.85 27.55 -9.53
CA GLN A 209 3.76 28.62 -9.12
C GLN A 209 3.69 29.85 -10.05
N THR A 210 3.54 29.60 -11.35
CA THR A 210 3.56 30.68 -12.39
C THR A 210 2.19 31.30 -12.59
N ALA A 211 1.10 30.49 -12.35
CA ALA A 211 -0.28 30.90 -12.59
C ALA A 211 -0.51 31.48 -14.02
N PRO A 212 -0.21 30.74 -15.09
CA PRO A 212 -0.29 31.25 -16.46
C PRO A 212 -1.73 31.61 -16.84
N THR A 213 -1.86 32.66 -17.65
CA THR A 213 -3.16 33.17 -18.15
C THR A 213 -3.33 32.98 -19.64
N ARG A 214 -2.27 32.59 -20.34
CA ARG A 214 -2.25 32.43 -21.80
C ARG A 214 -1.51 31.15 -22.19
N ARG A 215 -1.93 30.53 -23.32
CA ARG A 215 -1.32 29.33 -23.87
C ARG A 215 0.20 29.42 -24.02
N GLN A 216 0.72 30.57 -24.51
CA GLN A 216 2.17 30.73 -24.68
C GLN A 216 2.93 30.56 -23.38
N GLN A 217 2.40 31.09 -22.28
CA GLN A 217 3.01 30.94 -20.96
C GLN A 217 3.02 29.50 -20.51
N LEU A 218 2.00 28.67 -20.86
CA LEU A 218 2.00 27.23 -20.59
C LEU A 218 3.11 26.52 -21.34
N MET A 219 3.33 26.87 -22.62
CA MET A 219 4.35 26.22 -23.47
C MET A 219 5.77 26.49 -22.97
N ASP A 220 5.99 27.62 -22.31
CA ASP A 220 7.30 28.01 -21.80
C ASP A 220 7.64 27.36 -20.44
N LEU A 221 6.70 26.62 -19.84
CA LEU A 221 6.89 26.02 -18.52
C LEU A 221 7.66 24.71 -18.58
N ARG A 222 8.56 24.54 -17.64
CA ARG A 222 9.28 23.27 -17.45
C ARG A 222 8.31 22.13 -17.13
N GLY A 223 8.43 21.04 -17.88
CA GLY A 223 7.58 19.86 -17.72
C GLY A 223 6.30 19.89 -18.54
N VAL A 224 5.99 21.01 -19.20
CA VAL A 224 4.91 21.12 -20.18
C VAL A 224 5.52 21.01 -21.57
N ASP A 225 4.98 20.15 -22.41
CA ASP A 225 5.30 20.11 -23.83
C ASP A 225 4.01 20.07 -24.68
N GLY A 226 4.15 20.28 -26.00
CA GLY A 226 3.00 20.46 -26.89
C GLY A 226 2.00 19.30 -26.89
N ARG A 227 2.42 18.09 -26.53
CA ARG A 227 1.51 16.93 -26.45
C ARG A 227 0.50 17.08 -25.32
N HIS A 228 0.91 17.70 -24.20
CA HIS A 228 0.06 17.91 -23.02
C HIS A 228 -1.02 18.99 -23.24
N LEU A 229 -0.89 19.77 -24.31
CA LEU A 229 -1.74 20.92 -24.63
C LEU A 229 -2.67 20.65 -25.83
N ARG A 230 -2.78 19.41 -26.29
CA ARG A 230 -3.65 19.02 -27.41
C ARG A 230 -5.10 18.84 -26.99
N ASN A 231 -5.99 18.87 -28.01
CA ASN A 231 -7.41 18.57 -27.85
C ASN A 231 -8.11 19.42 -26.75
N GLY A 232 -7.79 20.72 -26.71
CA GLY A 232 -8.40 21.67 -25.76
C GLY A 232 -7.84 21.62 -24.33
N ALA A 233 -6.82 20.78 -24.06
CA ALA A 233 -6.24 20.66 -22.73
C ALA A 233 -5.59 21.98 -22.24
N ASP A 234 -5.07 22.81 -23.12
CA ASP A 234 -4.54 24.12 -22.79
C ASP A 234 -5.61 25.04 -22.20
N ASP A 235 -6.79 25.11 -22.83
CA ASP A 235 -7.90 25.93 -22.34
C ASP A 235 -8.45 25.39 -21.02
N GLU A 236 -8.54 24.07 -20.89
CA GLU A 236 -8.98 23.40 -19.66
C GLU A 236 -8.00 23.64 -18.51
N ILE A 237 -6.68 23.57 -18.75
CA ILE A 237 -5.64 23.89 -17.75
C ILE A 237 -5.75 25.36 -17.31
N LEU A 238 -5.89 26.28 -18.27
CA LEU A 238 -6.05 27.69 -17.95
C LEU A 238 -7.34 27.97 -17.16
N ALA A 239 -8.42 27.25 -17.46
CA ALA A 239 -9.64 27.29 -16.67
C ALA A 239 -9.42 26.78 -15.24
N ALA A 240 -8.70 25.65 -15.06
CA ALA A 240 -8.34 25.13 -13.75
C ALA A 240 -7.46 26.11 -12.96
N VAL A 241 -6.53 26.81 -13.61
CA VAL A 241 -5.71 27.87 -13.00
C VAL A 241 -6.59 29.00 -12.48
N ARG A 242 -7.58 29.46 -13.27
CA ARG A 242 -8.55 30.50 -12.84
C ARG A 242 -9.35 30.04 -11.64
N VAL A 243 -9.95 28.83 -11.71
CA VAL A 243 -10.70 28.23 -10.59
C VAL A 243 -9.86 28.17 -9.31
N GLY A 244 -8.63 27.69 -9.40
CA GLY A 244 -7.74 27.63 -8.24
C GLY A 244 -7.28 29.00 -7.73
N SER A 245 -7.15 29.97 -8.62
CA SER A 245 -6.81 31.37 -8.24
C SER A 245 -7.93 32.04 -7.45
N ASP A 246 -9.18 31.80 -7.85
CA ASP A 246 -10.37 32.44 -7.27
C ASP A 246 -10.95 31.66 -6.10
N ALA A 247 -10.50 30.42 -5.90
CA ALA A 247 -10.95 29.57 -4.79
C ALA A 247 -10.61 30.20 -3.43
N PRO A 248 -11.49 30.08 -2.42
CA PRO A 248 -11.17 30.46 -1.06
C PRO A 248 -10.00 29.65 -0.50
N ASP A 249 -9.32 30.16 0.50
CA ASP A 249 -8.33 29.37 1.22
C ASP A 249 -9.00 28.14 1.82
N PRO A 250 -8.38 26.95 1.66
CA PRO A 250 -8.93 25.75 2.28
C PRO A 250 -9.02 25.96 3.80
N PRO A 251 -10.03 25.38 4.45
CA PRO A 251 -10.10 25.43 5.90
C PRO A 251 -8.76 24.92 6.46
N PRO A 252 -8.30 25.47 7.59
CA PRO A 252 -7.08 25.01 8.21
C PRO A 252 -7.15 23.50 8.39
N THR A 253 -6.28 22.79 7.67
CA THR A 253 -6.19 21.34 7.83
C THR A 253 -5.86 21.09 9.30
N ILE A 254 -6.68 20.33 10.00
CA ILE A 254 -6.33 19.84 11.33
C ILE A 254 -5.05 19.05 11.13
N ARG A 255 -3.90 19.69 11.37
CA ARG A 255 -2.62 18.99 11.33
C ARG A 255 -2.70 17.94 12.42
N ARG A 256 -2.48 16.70 12.05
CA ARG A 256 -2.22 15.67 13.06
C ARG A 256 -1.17 16.23 14.01
N PRO A 257 -1.37 16.11 15.33
CA PRO A 257 -0.38 16.59 16.30
C PRO A 257 1.00 16.05 15.91
N GLU A 258 1.95 16.93 15.71
CA GLU A 258 3.33 16.50 15.49
C GLU A 258 3.83 15.84 16.77
N LEU A 259 4.53 14.72 16.62
CA LEU A 259 5.18 14.06 17.75
C LEU A 259 6.06 15.07 18.50
N PRO A 260 5.88 15.26 19.80
CA PRO A 260 6.74 16.09 20.63
C PRO A 260 8.22 15.77 20.39
N ARG A 261 9.07 16.80 20.32
CA ARG A 261 10.50 16.62 20.03
C ARG A 261 11.19 15.71 21.04
N GLU A 262 10.73 15.75 22.27
CA GLU A 262 11.19 14.96 23.41
C GLU A 262 10.96 13.46 23.22
N LEU A 263 9.93 13.07 22.44
CA LEU A 263 9.61 11.67 22.15
C LEU A 263 10.35 11.10 20.92
N ARG A 264 11.05 11.92 20.15
CA ARG A 264 11.81 11.43 18.98
C ARG A 264 12.87 10.38 19.33
N PRO A 265 13.65 10.50 20.43
CA PRO A 265 14.56 9.44 20.85
C PRO A 265 13.83 8.13 21.17
N VAL A 266 12.62 8.22 21.76
CA VAL A 266 11.79 7.04 22.06
C VAL A 266 11.44 6.28 20.78
N VAL A 267 11.03 6.97 19.72
CA VAL A 267 10.73 6.33 18.42
C VAL A 267 11.94 5.54 17.91
N THR A 268 13.14 6.11 17.99
CA THR A 268 14.36 5.43 17.53
C THR A 268 14.66 4.18 18.35
N LEU A 269 14.56 4.28 19.66
CA LEU A 269 14.79 3.17 20.58
C LEU A 269 13.78 2.03 20.36
N VAL A 270 12.51 2.38 20.29
CA VAL A 270 11.42 1.43 20.05
C VAL A 270 11.55 0.76 18.68
N THR A 271 11.92 1.51 17.63
CA THR A 271 12.12 0.92 16.29
C THR A 271 13.28 -0.10 16.30
N ALA A 272 14.35 0.16 17.04
CA ALA A 272 15.45 -0.80 17.21
C ALA A 272 14.99 -2.06 17.95
N TRP A 273 14.22 -1.91 19.03
CA TRP A 273 13.64 -3.04 19.77
C TRP A 273 12.65 -3.84 18.90
N ILE A 274 11.77 -3.20 18.14
CA ILE A 274 10.85 -3.89 17.20
C ILE A 274 11.66 -4.71 16.18
N SER A 275 12.79 -4.20 15.71
CA SER A 275 13.65 -4.93 14.78
C SER A 275 14.27 -6.18 15.42
N GLN A 276 14.59 -6.12 16.71
CA GLN A 276 15.02 -7.30 17.47
C GLN A 276 13.87 -8.28 17.67
N LEU A 277 12.73 -7.81 18.15
CA LEU A 277 11.52 -8.61 18.35
C LEU A 277 11.11 -9.37 17.08
N ALA A 278 11.19 -8.69 15.92
CA ALA A 278 10.93 -9.29 14.62
C ALA A 278 11.86 -10.48 14.33
N ARG A 279 13.15 -10.35 14.62
CA ARG A 279 14.13 -11.44 14.46
C ARG A 279 13.84 -12.60 15.40
N ASP A 280 13.64 -12.31 16.68
CA ASP A 280 13.44 -13.31 17.72
C ASP A 280 12.18 -14.15 17.45
N HIS A 281 11.13 -13.50 16.99
CA HIS A 281 9.86 -14.15 16.63
C HIS A 281 9.81 -14.62 15.18
N ARG A 282 10.83 -14.38 14.35
CA ARG A 282 10.80 -14.66 12.89
C ARG A 282 9.52 -14.11 12.25
N LEU A 283 9.38 -12.76 12.32
CA LEU A 283 8.29 -12.00 11.73
C LEU A 283 8.85 -10.92 10.80
N ASP A 284 8.08 -10.52 9.81
CA ASP A 284 8.39 -9.30 9.07
C ASP A 284 8.21 -8.08 10.01
N PRO A 285 9.23 -7.25 10.23
CA PRO A 285 9.11 -6.07 11.11
C PRO A 285 8.01 -5.10 10.65
N ALA A 286 7.69 -5.03 9.36
CA ALA A 286 6.61 -4.18 8.85
C ALA A 286 5.21 -4.67 9.29
N LEU A 287 5.06 -5.97 9.55
CA LEU A 287 3.84 -6.51 10.14
C LEU A 287 3.70 -6.11 11.61
N LEU A 288 4.80 -6.09 12.36
CA LEU A 288 4.78 -5.68 13.77
C LEU A 288 4.39 -4.21 13.88
N ALA A 289 5.25 -3.32 13.42
CA ALA A 289 4.99 -1.89 13.43
C ALA A 289 5.92 -1.15 12.47
N THR A 290 5.37 -0.14 11.81
CA THR A 290 6.15 0.87 11.11
C THR A 290 6.51 2.02 12.05
N ARG A 291 7.47 2.85 11.64
CA ARG A 291 7.78 4.09 12.36
C ARG A 291 6.54 4.97 12.55
N ALA A 292 5.67 5.04 11.54
CA ALA A 292 4.44 5.82 11.60
C ALA A 292 3.45 5.28 12.65
N ASP A 293 3.39 3.97 12.84
CA ASP A 293 2.55 3.35 13.87
C ASP A 293 3.07 3.70 15.27
N VAL A 294 4.38 3.66 15.47
CA VAL A 294 5.00 4.07 16.75
C VAL A 294 4.73 5.54 17.04
N GLU A 295 4.90 6.42 16.03
CA GLU A 295 4.60 7.85 16.15
C GLU A 295 3.11 8.08 16.45
N SER A 296 2.20 7.31 15.83
CA SER A 296 0.76 7.36 16.08
C SER A 296 0.43 6.96 17.51
N LEU A 297 1.00 5.86 18.01
CA LEU A 297 0.81 5.40 19.38
C LEU A 297 1.28 6.45 20.41
N LEU A 298 2.47 7.01 20.19
CA LEU A 298 3.07 8.02 21.09
C LEU A 298 2.35 9.37 21.06
N SER A 299 1.59 9.64 20.00
CA SER A 299 0.75 10.85 19.88
C SER A 299 -0.68 10.62 20.36
N ASN A 300 -0.98 9.48 20.97
CA ASN A 300 -2.31 9.08 21.45
C ASN A 300 -3.42 9.21 20.39
N HIS A 301 -3.13 8.71 19.17
CA HIS A 301 -4.15 8.62 18.13
C HIS A 301 -5.07 7.43 18.39
N ASP A 302 -6.38 7.66 18.40
CA ASP A 302 -7.40 6.63 18.65
C ASP A 302 -7.40 5.51 17.59
N GLU A 303 -7.02 5.82 16.34
CA GLU A 303 -6.95 4.88 15.20
C GLU A 303 -5.57 4.23 15.06
N CYS A 304 -4.86 3.97 16.15
CA CYS A 304 -3.55 3.34 16.09
C CYS A 304 -3.67 1.81 16.08
N ARG A 305 -3.23 1.16 14.99
CA ARG A 305 -3.28 -0.32 14.87
C ARG A 305 -2.51 -1.08 15.96
N LEU A 306 -1.63 -0.40 16.71
CA LEU A 306 -0.92 -0.99 17.84
C LEU A 306 -1.77 -1.06 19.12
N LEU A 307 -3.03 -0.60 19.08
CA LEU A 307 -3.97 -0.69 20.19
C LEU A 307 -4.93 -1.88 20.05
N GLU A 308 -4.87 -2.63 18.96
CA GLU A 308 -5.84 -3.65 18.63
C GLU A 308 -5.18 -4.99 18.30
N GLY A 309 -5.94 -6.07 18.51
CA GLY A 309 -5.58 -7.43 18.15
C GLY A 309 -4.23 -7.87 18.73
N TRP A 310 -3.59 -8.81 18.07
CA TRP A 310 -2.31 -9.39 18.47
C TRP A 310 -1.16 -8.36 18.61
N ARG A 311 -1.26 -7.23 17.91
CA ARG A 311 -0.26 -6.16 18.01
C ARG A 311 -0.33 -5.40 19.33
N ALA A 312 -1.51 -5.26 19.91
CA ALA A 312 -1.66 -4.60 21.20
C ALA A 312 -0.84 -5.32 22.27
N ASP A 313 -0.92 -6.64 22.29
CA ASP A 313 -0.23 -7.46 23.29
C ASP A 313 1.28 -7.52 23.02
N LEU A 314 1.67 -7.75 21.76
CA LEU A 314 3.06 -8.01 21.41
C LEU A 314 3.91 -6.73 21.32
N VAL A 315 3.32 -5.61 20.94
CA VAL A 315 4.05 -4.35 20.66
C VAL A 315 3.46 -3.16 21.42
N GLY A 316 2.15 -2.96 21.37
CA GLY A 316 1.51 -1.76 21.89
C GLY A 316 1.66 -1.59 23.39
N GLU A 317 1.29 -2.60 24.16
CA GLU A 317 1.38 -2.55 25.63
C GLU A 317 2.85 -2.48 26.11
N PRO A 318 3.81 -3.27 25.59
CA PRO A 318 5.23 -3.07 25.91
C PRO A 318 5.74 -1.64 25.70
N ILE A 319 5.35 -0.98 24.57
CA ILE A 319 5.75 0.41 24.32
C ILE A 319 5.11 1.35 25.36
N ARG A 320 3.86 1.15 25.71
CA ARG A 320 3.16 1.94 26.75
C ARG A 320 3.83 1.81 28.11
N GLN A 321 4.23 0.59 28.49
CA GLN A 321 4.99 0.33 29.73
C GLN A 321 6.34 1.06 29.73
N LEU A 322 7.04 1.03 28.56
CA LEU A 322 8.30 1.76 28.41
C LEU A 322 8.12 3.27 28.61
N VAL A 323 7.12 3.86 27.94
CA VAL A 323 6.85 5.32 28.02
C VAL A 323 6.36 5.73 29.40
N ALA A 324 5.56 4.89 30.06
CA ALA A 324 5.14 5.10 31.45
C ALA A 324 6.29 4.96 32.48
N GLY A 325 7.46 4.54 32.03
CA GLY A 325 8.62 4.36 32.92
C GLY A 325 8.55 3.11 33.79
N HIS A 326 7.73 2.13 33.41
CA HIS A 326 7.63 0.84 34.08
C HIS A 326 8.55 -0.22 33.47
N ALA A 327 8.98 -0.01 32.21
CA ALA A 327 9.94 -0.86 31.52
C ALA A 327 11.19 -0.07 31.14
N ALA A 328 12.26 -0.79 30.83
CA ALA A 328 13.51 -0.26 30.28
C ALA A 328 13.95 -1.14 29.11
N VAL A 329 14.67 -0.54 28.14
CA VAL A 329 15.39 -1.29 27.11
C VAL A 329 16.78 -1.60 27.63
N ALA A 330 17.15 -2.86 27.58
CA ALA A 330 18.45 -3.37 28.01
C ALA A 330 19.05 -4.29 26.93
N PHE A 331 20.30 -4.67 27.13
CA PHE A 331 20.93 -5.75 26.39
C PHE A 331 20.99 -6.98 27.31
N ASP A 332 20.60 -8.14 26.78
CA ASP A 332 20.87 -9.40 27.46
C ASP A 332 22.36 -9.82 27.33
N SER A 333 22.71 -10.99 27.90
CA SER A 333 24.07 -11.54 27.85
C SER A 333 24.57 -11.84 26.43
N ASP A 334 23.65 -12.05 25.48
CA ASP A 334 23.93 -12.39 24.10
C ASP A 334 23.93 -11.14 23.18
N GLY A 335 23.69 -9.97 23.77
CA GLY A 335 23.67 -8.68 23.06
C GLY A 335 22.37 -8.39 22.32
N HIS A 336 21.27 -9.08 22.66
CA HIS A 336 19.95 -8.79 22.11
C HIS A 336 19.27 -7.67 22.91
N LEU A 337 18.51 -6.83 22.20
CA LEU A 337 17.68 -5.80 22.84
C LEU A 337 16.43 -6.44 23.45
N VAL A 338 16.27 -6.27 24.75
CA VAL A 338 15.13 -6.78 25.52
C VAL A 338 14.42 -5.63 26.24
N LEU A 339 13.12 -5.80 26.51
CA LEU A 339 12.39 -4.97 27.45
C LEU A 339 12.30 -5.68 28.78
N GLU A 340 12.70 -5.01 29.84
CA GLU A 340 12.66 -5.54 31.20
C GLU A 340 11.98 -4.58 32.17
N ALA A 341 11.58 -5.07 33.34
CA ALA A 341 11.03 -4.22 34.38
C ALA A 341 12.08 -3.21 34.87
N ARG A 342 11.71 -1.94 34.93
CA ARG A 342 12.63 -0.87 35.31
C ARG A 342 12.96 -0.91 36.79
N SER A 343 14.26 -0.93 37.15
CA SER A 343 14.73 -0.86 38.52
C SER A 343 14.55 0.52 39.19
N ARG A 344 14.33 1.59 38.39
CA ARG A 344 14.26 3.00 38.79
C ARG A 344 15.53 3.57 39.44
N GLN A 345 16.64 2.89 39.29
CA GLN A 345 17.96 3.36 39.74
C GLN A 345 18.78 3.77 38.53
N PRO A 346 18.95 5.07 38.25
CA PRO A 346 19.82 5.50 37.15
C PRO A 346 21.28 5.22 37.52
N LEU A 347 22.07 4.73 36.54
CA LEU A 347 23.51 4.47 36.71
C LEU A 347 24.34 5.76 36.87
N LEU A 348 23.84 6.85 36.28
CA LEU A 348 24.47 8.17 36.38
C LEU A 348 23.41 9.16 36.89
N HIS A 349 23.77 9.91 37.92
CA HIS A 349 22.99 11.07 38.31
C HIS A 349 23.20 12.13 37.22
N GLN A 350 22.13 12.42 36.46
CA GLN A 350 22.13 13.64 35.69
C GLN A 350 22.07 14.78 36.72
N GLY A 351 23.15 15.52 36.79
CA GLY A 351 23.20 16.70 37.65
C GLY A 351 22.12 17.72 37.30
N PRO A 352 21.92 18.72 38.15
CA PRO A 352 20.82 19.68 38.00
C PRO A 352 20.88 20.45 36.69
#